data_0ee0a85e2fe1255bb2ee3cebd858ab6b
#
_entry.id   0ee0a85e2fe1255bb2ee3cebd858ab6b
#
_cell.length_a   1.000
_cell.length_b   1.000
_cell.length_c   1.000
_cell.angle_alpha   90.00
_cell.angle_beta   90.00
_cell.angle_gamma   90.00
#
_symmetry.space_group_name_H-M   'P 1'
#
loop_
_entity.id
_entity.type
_entity.pdbx_description
1 polymer ?
#
loop_
_entity_poly.entity_id
_entity_poly.type
_entity_poly.pdbx_seq_one_letter_code
_entity_poly.pdbx_strand_id
1 'polypeptide(L)'
;MCIRDSTQSLAGHRYGSHIDNPYMPSGRSDLSFTLFLNTPEDYEGGELCIQTINKTEKIKLAAGEMIIYPSTQLHSVAEVKDGERHVCVGWIQSYVQNNEDRNFLFGLDAGAKGLLAKHGRSDELDLIFQAYSNLLRRLGD
;
A
#
# COMPACT_ATOMS: atom_id res chain seq x y z
N MET A 1 12.83 -2.00 4.20
CA MET A 1 11.50 -1.96 4.87
C MET A 1 11.69 -1.35 6.26
N CYS A 2 11.11 -0.21 6.52
CA CYS A 2 11.13 0.40 7.86
C CYS A 2 9.76 0.26 8.49
N ILE A 3 9.65 -0.49 9.56
CA ILE A 3 8.44 -0.60 10.37
C ILE A 3 8.57 0.44 11.48
N ARG A 4 7.63 1.36 11.60
CA ARG A 4 7.51 2.24 12.75
C ARG A 4 6.05 2.35 13.19
N ASP A 5 5.88 2.03 14.42
CA ASP A 5 4.79 2.22 15.37
C ASP A 5 3.60 1.27 15.26
N SER A 6 3.49 0.43 16.30
CA SER A 6 2.19 -0.07 16.72
C SER A 6 1.46 1.10 17.38
N THR A 7 0.36 1.56 16.79
CA THR A 7 -0.48 2.60 17.36
C THR A 7 -1.73 2.00 17.96
N GLN A 8 -1.95 2.31 19.24
CA GLN A 8 -3.22 2.09 19.93
C GLN A 8 -4.02 3.38 19.85
N SER A 9 -5.22 3.34 19.27
CA SER A 9 -6.14 4.46 19.22
C SER A 9 -7.36 4.16 20.07
N LEU A 10 -7.53 4.93 21.13
CA LEU A 10 -8.68 4.87 22.05
C LEU A 10 -9.84 5.72 21.52
N ALA A 11 -11.02 5.58 22.13
CA ALA A 11 -12.18 6.40 21.83
C ALA A 11 -11.86 7.90 21.88
N GLY A 12 -12.30 8.65 20.87
CA GLY A 12 -12.00 10.06 20.65
C GLY A 12 -10.73 10.32 19.83
N HIS A 13 -9.88 9.33 19.57
CA HIS A 13 -8.69 9.50 18.75
C HIS A 13 -9.06 9.49 17.26
N ARG A 14 -8.48 10.42 16.53
CA ARG A 14 -8.56 10.52 15.06
C ARG A 14 -7.23 11.00 14.50
N TYR A 15 -6.99 10.78 13.23
CA TYR A 15 -5.85 11.34 12.53
C TYR A 15 -6.35 12.13 11.30
N GLY A 16 -6.03 13.41 11.25
CA GLY A 16 -6.48 14.32 10.21
C GLY A 16 -5.96 13.94 8.82
N SER A 17 -6.59 14.51 7.79
CA SER A 17 -6.20 14.28 6.41
C SER A 17 -4.78 14.80 6.14
N HIS A 18 -3.91 13.95 5.60
CA HIS A 18 -2.50 14.25 5.32
C HIS A 18 -1.96 13.32 4.22
N ILE A 19 -0.79 13.65 3.71
CA ILE A 19 0.10 12.74 2.98
C ILE A 19 1.33 12.46 3.84
N ASP A 20 1.93 11.30 3.68
CA ASP A 20 3.13 10.96 4.42
C ASP A 20 4.35 11.77 3.96
N ASN A 21 5.30 11.99 4.87
CA ASN A 21 6.55 12.64 4.51
C ASN A 21 7.30 11.80 3.46
N PRO A 22 7.87 12.43 2.41
CA PRO A 22 8.58 11.72 1.35
C PRO A 22 9.87 11.04 1.83
N TYR A 23 10.44 11.52 2.93
CA TYR A 23 11.67 11.00 3.53
C TYR A 23 11.48 10.74 5.02
N MET A 24 11.83 9.52 5.41
CA MET A 24 11.93 9.09 6.81
C MET A 24 13.41 8.94 7.19
N PRO A 25 13.76 8.87 8.48
CA PRO A 25 15.17 8.68 8.89
C PRO A 25 15.86 7.47 8.28
N SER A 26 15.10 6.48 7.84
CA SER A 26 15.56 5.22 7.27
C SER A 26 15.52 5.15 5.75
N GLY A 27 15.06 6.21 5.05
CA GLY A 27 14.98 6.25 3.59
C GLY A 27 13.68 6.89 3.08
N ARG A 28 13.40 6.71 1.78
CA ARG A 28 12.16 7.20 1.14
C ARG A 28 10.95 6.42 1.64
N SER A 29 9.82 7.10 1.68
CA SER A 29 8.50 6.51 1.88
C SER A 29 7.74 6.52 0.55
N ASP A 30 7.92 5.47 -0.25
CA ASP A 30 7.25 5.35 -1.55
C ASP A 30 5.85 4.72 -1.40
N LEU A 31 5.74 3.79 -0.46
CA LEU A 31 4.50 3.10 -0.12
C LEU A 31 4.30 3.13 1.39
N SER A 32 3.06 3.32 1.79
CA SER A 32 2.61 3.24 3.19
C SER A 32 1.83 1.96 3.40
N PHE A 33 1.87 1.40 4.59
CA PHE A 33 1.04 0.27 4.92
C PHE A 33 0.38 0.42 6.30
N THR A 34 -0.77 -0.20 6.45
CA THR A 34 -1.45 -0.41 7.72
C THR A 34 -1.78 -1.89 7.88
N LEU A 35 -1.19 -2.53 8.87
CA LEU A 35 -1.50 -3.89 9.30
C LEU A 35 -2.48 -3.81 10.47
N PHE A 36 -3.64 -4.42 10.33
CA PHE A 36 -4.66 -4.47 11.38
C PHE A 36 -4.33 -5.59 12.37
N LEU A 37 -4.32 -5.27 13.66
CA LEU A 37 -3.88 -6.19 14.72
C LEU A 37 -5.06 -6.76 15.53
N ASN A 38 -6.23 -6.14 15.45
CA ASN A 38 -7.45 -6.64 16.08
C ASN A 38 -8.63 -6.64 15.10
N THR A 39 -9.72 -7.28 15.48
CA THR A 39 -10.84 -7.48 14.56
C THR A 39 -11.65 -6.21 14.37
N PRO A 40 -12.36 -6.03 13.23
CA PRO A 40 -13.20 -4.86 13.00
C PRO A 40 -14.30 -4.67 14.05
N GLU A 41 -14.72 -5.74 14.69
CA GLU A 41 -15.78 -5.76 15.71
C GLU A 41 -15.30 -5.25 17.09
N ASP A 42 -13.98 -5.18 17.32
CA ASP A 42 -13.41 -4.74 18.59
C ASP A 42 -13.52 -3.23 18.82
N TYR A 43 -13.91 -2.46 17.78
CA TYR A 43 -14.01 -1.00 17.87
C TYR A 43 -15.03 -0.44 16.86
N GLU A 44 -15.65 0.69 17.20
CA GLU A 44 -16.55 1.45 16.32
C GLU A 44 -15.79 2.66 15.72
N GLY A 45 -16.01 2.94 14.43
CA GLY A 45 -15.27 3.97 13.71
C GLY A 45 -13.84 3.54 13.39
N GLY A 46 -12.89 4.46 13.38
CA GLY A 46 -11.48 4.19 13.20
C GLY A 46 -11.08 3.67 11.81
N GLU A 47 -11.94 3.85 10.80
CA GLU A 47 -11.63 3.44 9.43
C GLU A 47 -10.41 4.22 8.89
N LEU A 48 -9.53 3.54 8.18
CA LEU A 48 -8.56 4.19 7.31
C LEU A 48 -9.30 4.73 6.09
N CYS A 49 -9.26 6.05 5.89
CA CYS A 49 -9.93 6.72 4.79
C CYS A 49 -8.87 7.14 3.77
N ILE A 50 -8.90 6.56 2.57
CA ILE A 50 -7.99 6.89 1.47
C ILE A 50 -8.77 7.65 0.41
N GLN A 51 -8.31 8.85 0.06
CA GLN A 51 -8.93 9.67 -0.95
C GLN A 51 -8.44 9.26 -2.34
N THR A 52 -9.34 8.80 -3.19
CA THR A 52 -9.11 8.57 -4.61
C THR A 52 -9.67 9.73 -5.43
N ILE A 53 -9.48 9.71 -6.75
CA ILE A 53 -9.97 10.77 -7.66
C ILE A 53 -11.49 10.98 -7.52
N ASN A 54 -12.25 9.89 -7.37
CA ASN A 54 -13.71 9.93 -7.45
C ASN A 54 -14.42 9.70 -6.10
N LYS A 55 -13.73 9.19 -5.10
CA LYS A 55 -14.34 8.79 -3.81
C LYS A 55 -13.31 8.71 -2.69
N THR A 56 -13.81 8.69 -1.47
CA THR A 56 -13.04 8.28 -0.29
C THR A 56 -13.35 6.83 0.00
N GLU A 57 -12.33 5.97 -0.02
CA GLU A 57 -12.46 4.58 0.40
C GLU A 57 -12.26 4.47 1.90
N LYS A 58 -13.20 3.80 2.58
CA LYS A 58 -13.12 3.50 4.00
C LYS A 58 -12.72 2.06 4.18
N ILE A 59 -11.62 1.84 4.88
CA ILE A 59 -10.96 0.55 4.99
C ILE A 59 -10.87 0.14 6.46
N LYS A 60 -11.35 -1.06 6.75
CA LYS A 60 -11.32 -1.69 8.06
C LYS A 60 -11.24 -3.19 7.84
N LEU A 61 -10.03 -3.74 7.94
CA LEU A 61 -9.74 -5.13 7.60
C LEU A 61 -9.71 -6.02 8.84
N ALA A 62 -9.74 -7.32 8.62
CA ALA A 62 -9.62 -8.31 9.67
C ALA A 62 -8.22 -8.30 10.32
N ALA A 63 -8.12 -8.84 11.52
CA ALA A 63 -6.84 -9.00 12.21
C ALA A 63 -5.86 -9.84 11.37
N GLY A 64 -4.64 -9.35 11.19
CA GLY A 64 -3.60 -9.97 10.36
C GLY A 64 -3.64 -9.54 8.90
N GLU A 65 -4.67 -8.83 8.45
CA GLU A 65 -4.72 -8.27 7.10
C GLU A 65 -4.03 -6.91 7.03
N MET A 66 -3.44 -6.63 5.87
CA MET A 66 -2.69 -5.41 5.62
C MET A 66 -3.13 -4.76 4.31
N ILE A 67 -3.23 -3.43 4.33
CA ILE A 67 -3.33 -2.63 3.12
C ILE A 67 -2.03 -1.90 2.85
N ILE A 68 -1.62 -1.85 1.58
CA ILE A 68 -0.48 -1.08 1.08
C ILE A 68 -1.00 -0.09 0.04
N TYR A 69 -0.58 1.16 0.16
CA TYR A 69 -0.99 2.24 -0.73
C TYR A 69 0.16 3.22 -0.98
N PRO A 70 0.15 3.98 -2.08
CA PRO A 70 1.16 5.01 -2.32
C PRO A 70 1.20 6.05 -1.21
N SER A 71 2.39 6.36 -0.68
CA SER A 71 2.56 7.37 0.37
C SER A 71 2.18 8.79 -0.07
N THR A 72 2.06 9.00 -1.39
CA THR A 72 1.57 10.24 -2.01
C THR A 72 0.06 10.42 -1.90
N GLN A 73 -0.66 9.39 -1.45
CA GLN A 73 -2.11 9.39 -1.37
C GLN A 73 -2.59 10.15 -0.13
N LEU A 74 -3.54 11.06 -0.31
CA LEU A 74 -4.18 11.76 0.80
C LEU A 74 -5.02 10.75 1.59
N HIS A 75 -4.79 10.68 2.90
CA HIS A 75 -5.48 9.74 3.77
C HIS A 75 -5.68 10.28 5.19
N SER A 76 -6.56 9.65 5.92
CA SER A 76 -6.90 9.99 7.31
C SER A 76 -7.36 8.76 8.07
N VAL A 77 -7.48 8.87 9.39
CA VAL A 77 -8.13 7.86 10.22
C VAL A 77 -9.35 8.51 10.88
N ALA A 78 -10.52 7.92 10.64
CA ALA A 78 -11.77 8.35 11.25
C ALA A 78 -11.70 8.22 12.78
N GLU A 79 -12.51 8.97 13.47
CA GLU A 79 -12.61 8.90 14.93
C GLU A 79 -13.00 7.50 15.39
N VAL A 80 -12.28 6.98 16.37
CA VAL A 80 -12.69 5.78 17.13
C VAL A 80 -13.74 6.21 18.11
N LYS A 81 -14.97 5.72 17.95
CA LYS A 81 -16.13 6.08 18.75
C LYS A 81 -16.24 5.25 20.01
N ASP A 82 -15.92 3.97 19.89
CA ASP A 82 -15.94 3.00 20.99
C ASP A 82 -14.87 1.91 20.75
N GLY A 83 -14.40 1.28 21.82
CA GLY A 83 -13.38 0.24 21.76
C GLY A 83 -11.97 0.77 21.55
N GLU A 84 -11.09 -0.11 21.10
CA GLU A 84 -9.68 0.17 20.86
C GLU A 84 -9.26 -0.33 19.48
N ARG A 85 -8.65 0.54 18.68
CA ARG A 85 -8.07 0.21 17.37
C ARG A 85 -6.58 -0.04 17.51
N HIS A 86 -6.15 -1.24 17.17
CA HIS A 86 -4.73 -1.63 17.18
C HIS A 86 -4.24 -1.87 15.76
N VAL A 87 -3.20 -1.15 15.35
CA VAL A 87 -2.59 -1.29 14.03
C VAL A 87 -1.06 -1.17 14.13
N CYS A 88 -0.37 -1.73 13.16
CA CYS A 88 1.02 -1.43 12.87
C CYS A 88 1.07 -0.65 11.55
N VAL A 89 1.67 0.54 11.57
CA VAL A 89 1.87 1.38 10.39
C VAL A 89 3.35 1.46 10.03
N GLY A 90 3.65 1.64 8.77
CA GLY A 90 5.01 1.82 8.33
C GLY A 90 5.13 2.15 6.85
N TRP A 91 6.38 2.28 6.41
CA TRP A 91 6.72 2.73 5.07
C TRP A 91 7.68 1.76 4.40
N ILE A 92 7.56 1.69 3.09
CA ILE A 92 8.37 0.84 2.23
C ILE A 92 9.05 1.76 1.22
N GLN A 93 10.38 1.65 1.14
CA GLN A 93 11.15 2.19 0.03
C GLN A 93 11.09 1.18 -1.11
N SER A 94 10.57 1.60 -2.25
CA SER A 94 10.51 0.81 -3.48
C SER A 94 11.79 0.99 -4.29
N TYR A 95 12.22 -0.05 -5.00
CA TYR A 95 13.26 0.09 -6.03
C TYR A 95 12.81 1.03 -7.15
N VAL A 96 11.52 1.05 -7.48
CA VAL A 96 10.96 1.98 -8.47
C VAL A 96 10.27 3.11 -7.72
N GLN A 97 10.83 4.29 -7.81
CA GLN A 97 10.39 5.47 -7.05
C GLN A 97 9.04 6.00 -7.52
N ASN A 98 8.83 6.06 -8.83
CA ASN A 98 7.62 6.65 -9.41
C ASN A 98 6.43 5.69 -9.33
N ASN A 99 5.28 6.19 -8.88
CA ASN A 99 4.06 5.37 -8.73
C ASN A 99 3.48 4.90 -10.06
N GLU A 100 3.54 5.73 -11.11
CA GLU A 100 3.06 5.37 -12.44
C GLU A 100 3.92 4.27 -13.04
N ASP A 101 5.25 4.36 -12.90
CA ASP A 101 6.19 3.34 -13.35
C ASP A 101 5.96 2.01 -12.63
N ARG A 102 5.68 2.03 -11.31
CA ARG A 102 5.27 0.82 -10.57
C ARG A 102 4.00 0.20 -11.14
N ASN A 103 3.01 1.03 -11.48
CA ASN A 103 1.76 0.54 -12.07
C ASN A 103 1.97 -0.07 -13.45
N PHE A 104 2.81 0.53 -14.31
CA PHE A 104 3.18 -0.05 -15.59
C PHE A 104 3.88 -1.40 -15.44
N LEU A 105 4.88 -1.47 -14.58
CA LEU A 105 5.62 -2.70 -14.32
C LEU A 105 4.71 -3.79 -13.75
N PHE A 106 3.82 -3.44 -12.80
CA PHE A 106 2.86 -4.38 -12.25
C PHE A 106 1.91 -4.92 -13.33
N GLY A 107 1.34 -4.04 -14.16
CA GLY A 107 0.44 -4.45 -15.25
C GLY A 107 1.11 -5.36 -16.26
N LEU A 108 2.34 -5.04 -16.64
CA LEU A 108 3.12 -5.85 -17.59
C LEU A 108 3.45 -7.23 -17.01
N ASP A 109 3.93 -7.29 -15.77
CA ASP A 109 4.27 -8.54 -15.08
C ASP A 109 3.03 -9.42 -14.85
N ALA A 110 1.95 -8.83 -14.32
CA ALA A 110 0.71 -9.57 -14.05
C ALA A 110 0.07 -10.08 -15.34
N GLY A 111 0.05 -9.28 -16.41
CA GLY A 111 -0.45 -9.70 -17.71
C GLY A 111 0.37 -10.83 -18.32
N ALA A 112 1.70 -10.71 -18.31
CA ALA A 112 2.60 -11.75 -18.82
C ALA A 112 2.46 -13.07 -18.03
N LYS A 113 2.42 -13.00 -16.69
CA LYS A 113 2.19 -14.17 -15.84
C LYS A 113 0.82 -14.81 -16.06
N GLY A 114 -0.22 -13.99 -16.28
CA GLY A 114 -1.55 -14.49 -16.62
C GLY A 114 -1.59 -15.23 -17.96
N LEU A 115 -0.90 -14.73 -18.98
CA LEU A 115 -0.75 -15.40 -20.27
C LEU A 115 0.06 -16.70 -20.13
N LEU A 116 1.17 -16.67 -19.39
CA LEU A 116 1.97 -17.84 -19.10
C LEU A 116 1.16 -18.96 -18.43
N ALA A 117 0.33 -18.60 -17.45
CA ALA A 117 -0.52 -19.55 -16.74
C ALA A 117 -1.60 -20.19 -17.63
N LYS A 118 -2.12 -19.44 -18.60
CA LYS A 118 -3.19 -19.90 -19.52
C LYS A 118 -2.67 -20.68 -20.73
N HIS A 119 -1.53 -20.27 -21.26
CA HIS A 119 -1.06 -20.72 -22.58
C HIS A 119 0.32 -21.38 -22.58
N GLY A 120 1.00 -21.37 -21.43
CA GLY A 120 2.38 -21.81 -21.33
C GLY A 120 3.38 -20.81 -21.90
N ARG A 121 4.64 -21.22 -21.97
CA ARG A 121 5.75 -20.38 -22.45
C ARG A 121 5.72 -20.25 -23.97
N SER A 122 6.03 -19.07 -24.48
CA SER A 122 6.25 -18.79 -25.90
C SER A 122 7.38 -17.78 -26.08
N ASP A 123 7.89 -17.70 -27.30
CA ASP A 123 8.97 -16.74 -27.67
C ASP A 123 8.51 -15.29 -27.45
N GLU A 124 7.23 -15.00 -27.72
CA GLU A 124 6.64 -13.67 -27.49
C GLU A 124 6.60 -13.33 -26.00
N LEU A 125 6.26 -14.28 -25.13
CA LEU A 125 6.29 -14.08 -23.69
C LEU A 125 7.71 -13.85 -23.17
N ASP A 126 8.70 -14.50 -23.73
CA ASP A 126 10.11 -14.28 -23.40
C ASP A 126 10.55 -12.87 -23.73
N LEU A 127 10.10 -12.30 -24.86
CA LEU A 127 10.33 -10.89 -25.21
C LEU A 127 9.64 -9.93 -24.23
N ILE A 128 8.43 -10.23 -23.77
CA ILE A 128 7.73 -9.42 -22.78
C ILE A 128 8.48 -9.46 -21.45
N PHE A 129 8.91 -10.63 -20.96
CA PHE A 129 9.69 -10.74 -19.74
C PHE A 129 11.05 -10.05 -19.85
N GLN A 130 11.69 -10.11 -21.01
CA GLN A 130 12.92 -9.35 -21.29
C GLN A 130 12.67 -7.84 -21.19
N ALA A 131 11.61 -7.34 -21.83
CA ALA A 131 11.25 -5.93 -21.77
C ALA A 131 10.95 -5.48 -20.34
N TYR A 132 10.18 -6.26 -19.59
CA TYR A 132 9.91 -6.02 -18.15
C TYR A 132 11.22 -5.91 -17.35
N SER A 133 12.12 -6.88 -17.49
CA SER A 133 13.38 -6.91 -16.76
C SER A 133 14.28 -5.71 -17.09
N ASN A 134 14.28 -5.28 -18.35
CA ASN A 134 15.06 -4.13 -18.78
C ASN A 134 14.44 -2.80 -18.33
N LEU A 135 13.11 -2.70 -18.31
CA LEU A 135 12.41 -1.55 -17.71
C LEU A 135 12.68 -1.47 -16.21
N LEU A 136 12.65 -2.58 -15.50
CA LEU A 136 12.97 -2.60 -14.07
C LEU A 136 14.41 -2.14 -13.80
N ARG A 137 15.39 -2.54 -14.62
CA ARG A 137 16.77 -2.03 -14.51
C ARG A 137 16.89 -0.54 -14.81
N ARG A 138 16.08 -0.03 -15.73
CA ARG A 138 16.10 1.39 -16.12
C ARG A 138 15.41 2.29 -15.11
N LEU A 139 14.32 1.84 -14.50
CA LEU A 139 13.45 2.63 -13.64
C LEU A 139 13.73 2.43 -12.15
N GLY A 140 14.44 1.35 -11.80
CA GLY A 140 14.84 1.06 -10.43
C GLY A 140 16.14 1.74 -10.03
N ASP A 141 16.22 2.03 -8.72
CA ASP A 141 17.44 2.51 -8.06
C ASP A 141 18.30 1.34 -7.56
#